data_5bbc11f646cf1cf8c093eecd4a63c13d
#
_entry.id   5bbc11f646cf1cf8c093eecd4a63c13d
#
_cell.length_a   1.000
_cell.length_b   1.000
_cell.length_c   1.000
_cell.angle_alpha   90.00
_cell.angle_beta   90.00
_cell.angle_gamma   90.00
#
_symmetry.space_group_name_H-M   'P 1'
#
loop_
_entity.id
_entity.type
_entity.pdbx_description
1 polymer ?
#
loop_
_entity_poly.entity_id
_entity_poly.type
_entity_poly.pdbx_seq_one_letter_code
_entity_poly.pdbx_strand_id
1 'polypeptide(L)'
;MYQGTAIPKQWPDSFIAVMSQNEFHTLQQFCGFADHIMIDPAQIHYNKLETHFDYYLGTIILPKEEFIQEDEKFSFLIKPGRIIFIDHKQIVSSIIQKMTLENYWHEVCMERFLYSFLDELTGDDIEVLESIKNRVARLEENMGKERNGQFNRDMISIRKRLLVLQNFYSLMIEISHELWENENQCFQENRLYLFKLFAERAERLRGDVQFIRDYSREVREMYQSTLDLKQNNIITVLTVVTAVFTPPILIAGWYGMNFTSMPEITWKFGYVYVIILSIVVTYLFYRELKRRNFL
;
A
#
# COMPACT_ATOMS: atom_id res chain seq x y z
N MET A 1 21.78 -25.48 17.00
CA MET A 1 20.41 -25.04 16.68
C MET A 1 19.43 -26.11 17.12
N TYR A 2 18.36 -25.77 17.85
CA TYR A 2 17.31 -26.69 18.28
C TYR A 2 16.04 -26.46 17.45
N GLN A 3 15.54 -27.53 16.85
CA GLN A 3 14.23 -27.55 16.18
C GLN A 3 13.37 -28.65 16.84
N GLY A 4 12.61 -28.31 17.83
CA GLY A 4 11.44 -28.93 18.48
C GLY A 4 11.19 -30.46 18.53
N THR A 5 12.17 -31.33 18.31
CA THR A 5 11.92 -32.78 18.30
C THR A 5 12.58 -33.58 19.43
N ALA A 6 13.58 -33.03 20.13
CA ALA A 6 14.20 -33.65 21.28
C ALA A 6 14.82 -32.61 22.21
N ILE A 7 14.40 -32.59 23.49
CA ILE A 7 14.93 -31.68 24.50
C ILE A 7 16.40 -32.06 24.77
N PRO A 8 17.37 -31.13 24.59
CA PRO A 8 18.75 -31.40 24.93
C PRO A 8 18.89 -31.67 26.44
N LYS A 9 19.69 -32.66 26.83
CA LYS A 9 19.96 -32.95 28.23
C LYS A 9 20.74 -31.83 28.96
N GLN A 10 21.50 -31.03 28.19
CA GLN A 10 22.18 -29.83 28.65
C GLN A 10 22.13 -28.77 27.51
N TRP A 11 21.75 -27.57 27.86
CA TRP A 11 21.76 -26.44 26.91
C TRP A 11 23.15 -25.81 26.89
N PRO A 12 23.71 -25.51 25.72
CA PRO A 12 24.97 -24.78 25.65
C PRO A 12 24.78 -23.33 26.15
N ASP A 13 25.87 -22.65 26.48
CA ASP A 13 25.85 -21.26 26.95
C ASP A 13 25.29 -20.31 25.88
N SER A 14 25.52 -20.65 24.61
CA SER A 14 24.97 -19.90 23.47
C SER A 14 24.20 -20.84 22.54
N PHE A 15 22.93 -20.49 22.25
CA PHE A 15 22.08 -21.28 21.36
C PHE A 15 21.00 -20.45 20.67
N ILE A 16 20.51 -20.98 19.56
CA ILE A 16 19.33 -20.49 18.85
C ILE A 16 18.32 -21.63 18.84
N ALA A 17 17.09 -21.33 19.25
CA ALA A 17 16.02 -22.33 19.29
C ALA A 17 14.78 -21.81 18.56
N VAL A 18 14.12 -22.71 17.82
CA VAL A 18 12.79 -22.48 17.24
C VAL A 18 11.86 -23.50 17.90
N MET A 19 10.81 -23.02 18.52
CA MET A 19 9.88 -23.88 19.27
C MET A 19 8.44 -23.38 19.14
N SER A 20 7.50 -24.28 19.38
CA SER A 20 6.10 -23.93 19.51
C SER A 20 5.83 -23.26 20.87
N GLN A 21 4.68 -22.60 21.01
CA GLN A 21 4.26 -21.98 22.27
C GLN A 21 4.23 -22.98 23.44
N ASN A 22 3.71 -24.19 23.22
CA ASN A 22 3.64 -25.23 24.27
C ASN A 22 5.03 -25.71 24.73
N GLU A 23 5.96 -25.87 23.77
CA GLU A 23 7.35 -26.21 24.06
C GLU A 23 8.02 -25.09 24.85
N PHE A 24 7.80 -23.83 24.45
CA PHE A 24 8.34 -22.68 25.17
C PHE A 24 7.88 -22.66 26.61
N HIS A 25 6.59 -22.79 26.90
CA HIS A 25 6.08 -22.83 28.29
C HIS A 25 6.67 -23.98 29.12
N THR A 26 6.92 -25.14 28.50
CA THR A 26 7.53 -26.26 29.18
C THR A 26 9.02 -26.05 29.46
N LEU A 27 9.72 -25.37 28.58
CA LEU A 27 11.19 -25.21 28.60
C LEU A 27 11.65 -23.84 29.11
N GLN A 28 10.73 -22.93 29.42
CA GLN A 28 10.99 -21.53 29.75
C GLN A 28 12.05 -21.36 30.85
N GLN A 29 11.95 -22.09 31.94
CA GLN A 29 12.93 -22.07 33.03
C GLN A 29 14.32 -22.56 32.57
N PHE A 30 14.34 -23.66 31.80
CA PHE A 30 15.60 -24.19 31.25
C PHE A 30 16.27 -23.22 30.28
N CYS A 31 15.48 -22.43 29.58
CA CYS A 31 15.99 -21.38 28.69
C CYS A 31 16.43 -20.11 29.44
N GLY A 32 16.23 -20.05 30.76
CA GLY A 32 16.62 -18.94 31.62
C GLY A 32 15.69 -17.75 31.58
N PHE A 33 14.40 -17.97 31.26
CA PHE A 33 13.34 -16.96 31.29
C PHE A 33 12.41 -17.20 32.49
N ALA A 34 11.86 -16.10 33.00
CA ALA A 34 10.96 -16.17 34.14
C ALA A 34 9.58 -16.72 33.74
N ASP A 35 8.94 -17.48 34.60
CA ASP A 35 7.66 -18.17 34.35
C ASP A 35 6.47 -17.26 34.03
N HIS A 36 6.59 -15.98 34.33
CA HIS A 36 5.53 -14.99 34.06
C HIS A 36 5.50 -14.45 32.62
N ILE A 37 6.48 -14.80 31.77
CA ILE A 37 6.51 -14.36 30.38
C ILE A 37 5.53 -15.23 29.58
N MET A 38 4.33 -14.71 29.39
CA MET A 38 3.33 -15.34 28.52
C MET A 38 3.40 -14.74 27.11
N ILE A 39 3.78 -15.55 26.14
CA ILE A 39 3.83 -15.16 24.74
C ILE A 39 2.84 -16.03 23.98
N ASP A 40 1.80 -15.38 23.46
CA ASP A 40 0.86 -16.00 22.54
C ASP A 40 0.87 -15.19 21.22
N PRO A 41 1.66 -15.62 20.22
CA PRO A 41 1.68 -14.93 18.92
C PRO A 41 0.29 -14.85 18.28
N ALA A 42 -0.63 -15.78 18.61
CA ALA A 42 -1.98 -15.79 18.05
C ALA A 42 -2.80 -14.57 18.49
N GLN A 43 -2.61 -14.09 19.72
CA GLN A 43 -3.35 -12.94 20.26
C GLN A 43 -2.75 -11.58 19.88
N ILE A 44 -1.53 -11.56 19.31
CA ILE A 44 -0.88 -10.31 18.92
C ILE A 44 -1.33 -9.95 17.51
N HIS A 45 -1.89 -8.76 17.35
CA HIS A 45 -2.42 -8.22 16.08
C HIS A 45 -1.62 -7.05 15.54
N TYR A 46 -0.51 -6.70 16.17
CA TYR A 46 0.39 -5.63 15.74
C TYR A 46 1.85 -6.01 16.01
N ASN A 47 2.72 -5.45 15.21
CA ASN A 47 4.15 -5.59 15.40
C ASN A 47 4.57 -4.90 16.70
N LYS A 48 5.48 -5.53 17.45
CA LYS A 48 5.90 -5.05 18.76
C LYS A 48 7.36 -5.40 19.02
N LEU A 49 8.08 -4.48 19.63
CA LEU A 49 9.34 -4.73 20.31
C LEU A 49 9.26 -4.16 21.73
N GLU A 50 9.67 -4.94 22.71
CA GLU A 50 9.77 -4.54 24.09
C GLU A 50 11.19 -4.79 24.58
N THR A 51 11.83 -3.74 25.05
CA THR A 51 13.15 -3.76 25.67
C THR A 51 12.95 -3.89 27.19
N HIS A 52 13.34 -5.03 27.74
CA HIS A 52 13.35 -5.30 29.19
C HIS A 52 14.78 -5.24 29.70
N PHE A 53 14.96 -5.19 31.01
CA PHE A 53 16.26 -5.03 31.64
C PHE A 53 17.31 -6.07 31.18
N ASP A 54 16.90 -7.33 30.96
CA ASP A 54 17.80 -8.46 30.65
C ASP A 54 17.43 -9.25 29.39
N TYR A 55 16.42 -8.79 28.63
CA TYR A 55 16.00 -9.45 27.39
C TYR A 55 15.23 -8.49 26.48
N TYR A 56 15.21 -8.82 25.19
CA TYR A 56 14.28 -8.25 24.20
C TYR A 56 13.16 -9.24 23.92
N LEU A 57 11.94 -8.74 23.80
CA LEU A 57 10.77 -9.49 23.37
C LEU A 57 10.16 -8.79 22.14
N GLY A 58 10.05 -9.50 21.03
CA GLY A 58 9.45 -8.94 19.84
C GLY A 58 8.47 -9.89 19.17
N THR A 59 7.55 -9.31 18.40
CA THR A 59 6.67 -10.05 17.50
C THR A 59 6.69 -9.36 16.14
N ILE A 60 6.92 -10.15 15.11
CA ILE A 60 6.95 -9.70 13.70
C ILE A 60 5.79 -10.36 12.97
N ILE A 61 5.01 -9.53 12.27
CA ILE A 61 3.95 -9.93 11.35
C ILE A 61 4.47 -9.64 9.95
N LEU A 62 4.58 -10.67 9.12
CA LEU A 62 5.10 -10.55 7.77
C LEU A 62 4.05 -9.94 6.83
N PRO A 63 4.45 -9.02 5.93
CA PRO A 63 3.56 -8.43 4.95
C PRO A 63 3.20 -9.45 3.87
N LYS A 64 1.92 -9.86 3.79
CA LYS A 64 1.41 -10.79 2.76
C LYS A 64 0.94 -10.09 1.51
N GLU A 65 0.95 -10.83 0.39
CA GLU A 65 0.41 -10.33 -0.87
C GLU A 65 -1.12 -10.22 -0.85
N GLU A 66 -1.82 -11.13 -0.19
CA GLU A 66 -3.29 -11.16 -0.11
C GLU A 66 -3.79 -10.94 1.31
N PHE A 67 -4.73 -10.00 1.50
CA PHE A 67 -5.36 -9.67 2.78
C PHE A 67 -6.32 -10.75 3.31
N ILE A 68 -6.51 -11.86 2.60
CA ILE A 68 -7.52 -12.89 2.91
C ILE A 68 -6.93 -14.06 3.72
N GLN A 69 -5.61 -14.20 3.77
CA GLN A 69 -4.96 -15.28 4.53
C GLN A 69 -4.62 -14.84 5.95
N GLU A 70 -4.62 -15.81 6.89
CA GLU A 70 -4.15 -15.56 8.25
C GLU A 70 -2.73 -15.03 8.26
N ASP A 71 -2.47 -14.04 9.11
CA ASP A 71 -1.16 -13.40 9.25
C ASP A 71 -0.05 -14.41 9.55
N GLU A 72 1.03 -14.32 8.82
CA GLU A 72 2.28 -15.02 9.15
C GLU A 72 3.01 -14.20 10.17
N LYS A 73 3.10 -14.76 11.39
CA LYS A 73 3.68 -14.07 12.53
C LYS A 73 4.45 -15.03 13.41
N PHE A 74 5.50 -14.51 14.00
CA PHE A 74 6.31 -15.20 14.99
C PHE A 74 6.75 -14.23 16.08
N SER A 75 7.03 -14.73 17.25
CA SER A 75 7.65 -13.96 18.34
C SER A 75 9.07 -14.40 18.55
N PHE A 76 9.89 -13.51 19.10
CA PHE A 76 11.26 -13.81 19.44
C PHE A 76 11.65 -13.22 20.80
N LEU A 77 12.55 -13.92 21.46
CA LEU A 77 13.17 -13.52 22.70
C LEU A 77 14.69 -13.55 22.54
N ILE A 78 15.36 -12.49 22.97
CA ILE A 78 16.81 -12.39 22.90
C ILE A 78 17.35 -12.09 24.27
N LYS A 79 18.30 -12.91 24.74
CA LYS A 79 19.14 -12.73 25.93
C LYS A 79 20.60 -12.88 25.55
N PRO A 80 21.55 -12.46 26.42
CA PRO A 80 22.96 -12.75 26.20
C PRO A 80 23.19 -14.24 25.93
N GLY A 81 23.74 -14.55 24.75
CA GLY A 81 23.99 -15.93 24.30
C GLY A 81 22.76 -16.71 23.79
N ARG A 82 21.55 -16.18 23.84
CA ARG A 82 20.32 -16.99 23.55
C ARG A 82 19.34 -16.24 22.67
N ILE A 83 18.89 -16.90 21.59
CA ILE A 83 17.79 -16.44 20.76
C ILE A 83 16.74 -17.55 20.69
N ILE A 84 15.51 -17.21 21.04
CA ILE A 84 14.38 -18.14 20.99
C ILE A 84 13.32 -17.55 20.07
N PHE A 85 12.91 -18.31 19.08
CA PHE A 85 11.79 -18.00 18.23
C PHE A 85 10.60 -18.87 18.61
N ILE A 86 9.43 -18.25 18.72
CA ILE A 86 8.16 -18.93 18.95
C ILE A 86 7.35 -18.83 17.67
N ASP A 87 7.22 -19.96 17.00
CA ASP A 87 6.66 -20.04 15.65
C ASP A 87 5.69 -21.23 15.55
N HIS A 88 4.45 -20.94 15.14
CA HIS A 88 3.41 -21.95 14.95
C HIS A 88 3.34 -22.47 13.51
N LYS A 89 3.80 -21.70 12.53
CA LYS A 89 3.63 -21.98 11.10
C LYS A 89 4.93 -22.41 10.39
N GLN A 90 5.98 -22.66 11.16
CA GLN A 90 7.32 -23.04 10.64
C GLN A 90 7.96 -21.99 9.73
N ILE A 91 7.57 -20.72 9.88
CA ILE A 91 8.07 -19.59 9.08
C ILE A 91 9.56 -19.39 9.34
N VAL A 92 9.93 -19.29 10.63
CA VAL A 92 11.32 -19.09 11.06
C VAL A 92 12.18 -20.26 10.62
N SER A 93 11.66 -21.49 10.72
CA SER A 93 12.36 -22.70 10.28
C SER A 93 12.65 -22.67 8.79
N SER A 94 11.71 -22.22 7.95
CA SER A 94 11.90 -22.11 6.50
C SER A 94 12.96 -21.05 6.15
N ILE A 95 12.92 -19.88 6.81
CA ILE A 95 13.92 -18.81 6.65
C ILE A 95 15.32 -19.30 7.00
N ILE A 96 15.47 -19.95 8.16
CA ILE A 96 16.76 -20.49 8.59
C ILE A 96 17.26 -21.58 7.64
N GLN A 97 16.36 -22.41 7.09
CA GLN A 97 16.73 -23.40 6.09
C GLN A 97 17.25 -22.74 4.80
N LYS A 98 16.60 -21.68 4.32
CA LYS A 98 17.06 -20.90 3.16
C LYS A 98 18.42 -20.29 3.41
N MET A 99 18.63 -19.64 4.57
CA MET A 99 19.93 -19.10 4.99
C MET A 99 21.03 -20.16 5.04
N THR A 100 20.71 -21.39 5.43
CA THR A 100 21.68 -22.49 5.52
C THR A 100 22.11 -22.97 4.14
N LEU A 101 21.18 -23.02 3.17
CA LEU A 101 21.47 -23.43 1.80
C LEU A 101 22.37 -22.43 1.06
N GLU A 102 22.26 -21.16 1.36
CA GLU A 102 23.02 -20.06 0.75
C GLU A 102 24.40 -19.80 1.38
N ASN A 103 24.85 -20.67 2.31
CA ASN A 103 26.17 -20.59 2.97
C ASN A 103 26.48 -19.25 3.69
N TYR A 104 25.50 -18.62 4.31
CA TYR A 104 25.71 -17.37 5.09
C TYR A 104 26.59 -17.50 6.35
N TRP A 105 27.07 -18.72 6.65
CA TRP A 105 27.70 -19.05 7.94
C TRP A 105 29.24 -19.02 7.93
N HIS A 106 29.85 -17.88 7.58
CA HIS A 106 31.31 -17.77 7.71
C HIS A 106 31.79 -17.50 9.15
N GLU A 107 30.95 -16.92 9.99
CA GLU A 107 31.19 -16.71 11.43
C GLU A 107 29.92 -17.01 12.21
N VAL A 108 30.02 -17.92 13.20
CA VAL A 108 28.90 -18.30 14.06
C VAL A 108 28.84 -17.34 15.26
N CYS A 109 28.23 -16.18 15.09
CA CYS A 109 27.89 -15.27 16.19
C CYS A 109 26.44 -14.82 16.10
N MET A 110 25.87 -14.41 17.24
CA MET A 110 24.46 -14.05 17.35
C MET A 110 24.10 -12.82 16.51
N GLU A 111 24.98 -11.82 16.51
CA GLU A 111 24.79 -10.57 15.79
C GLU A 111 24.75 -10.82 14.27
N ARG A 112 25.66 -11.67 13.78
CA ARG A 112 25.66 -12.04 12.35
C ARG A 112 24.45 -12.87 11.96
N PHE A 113 24.04 -13.78 12.84
CA PHE A 113 22.81 -14.56 12.62
C PHE A 113 21.61 -13.64 12.54
N LEU A 114 21.40 -12.73 13.51
CA LEU A 114 20.26 -11.81 13.50
C LEU A 114 20.29 -10.88 12.30
N TYR A 115 21.44 -10.34 11.96
CA TYR A 115 21.60 -9.54 10.75
C TYR A 115 21.14 -10.33 9.50
N SER A 116 21.66 -11.54 9.32
CA SER A 116 21.32 -12.37 8.16
C SER A 116 19.84 -12.79 8.17
N PHE A 117 19.27 -13.03 9.34
CA PHE A 117 17.85 -13.35 9.49
C PHE A 117 16.95 -12.17 9.11
N LEU A 118 17.27 -10.96 9.57
CA LEU A 118 16.55 -9.75 9.22
C LEU A 118 16.73 -9.40 7.72
N ASP A 119 17.93 -9.63 7.18
CA ASP A 119 18.25 -9.44 5.77
C ASP A 119 17.42 -10.36 4.88
N GLU A 120 17.26 -11.63 5.27
CA GLU A 120 16.45 -12.62 4.57
C GLU A 120 14.95 -12.29 4.63
N LEU A 121 14.46 -11.74 5.75
CA LEU A 121 13.08 -11.27 5.88
C LEU A 121 12.70 -10.18 4.86
N THR A 122 13.68 -9.44 4.36
CA THR A 122 13.50 -8.34 3.40
C THR A 122 14.13 -8.63 2.03
N GLY A 123 14.58 -9.88 1.82
CA GLY A 123 15.37 -10.27 0.65
C GLY A 123 14.66 -10.02 -0.68
N ASP A 124 13.41 -10.43 -0.77
CA ASP A 124 12.60 -10.37 -1.98
C ASP A 124 11.84 -9.04 -2.15
N ASP A 125 11.95 -8.11 -1.18
CA ASP A 125 11.13 -6.90 -1.12
C ASP A 125 11.40 -5.91 -2.26
N ILE A 126 12.61 -5.88 -2.81
CA ILE A 126 12.94 -5.04 -3.97
C ILE A 126 12.10 -5.47 -5.19
N GLU A 127 11.96 -6.79 -5.43
CA GLU A 127 11.15 -7.32 -6.53
C GLU A 127 9.66 -7.02 -6.30
N VAL A 128 9.19 -7.14 -5.06
CA VAL A 128 7.82 -6.79 -4.67
C VAL A 128 7.53 -5.32 -4.95
N LEU A 129 8.42 -4.40 -4.54
CA LEU A 129 8.27 -2.98 -4.76
C LEU A 129 8.29 -2.61 -6.25
N GLU A 130 9.19 -3.23 -7.03
CA GLU A 130 9.23 -3.03 -8.48
C GLU A 130 7.94 -3.55 -9.15
N SER A 131 7.40 -4.67 -8.70
CA SER A 131 6.11 -5.20 -9.20
C SER A 131 4.96 -4.23 -8.94
N ILE A 132 4.90 -3.61 -7.75
CA ILE A 132 3.89 -2.62 -7.39
C ILE A 132 4.04 -1.36 -8.25
N LYS A 133 5.26 -0.86 -8.42
CA LYS A 133 5.58 0.30 -9.27
C LYS A 133 5.13 0.05 -10.71
N ASN A 134 5.42 -1.13 -11.27
CA ASN A 134 5.00 -1.52 -12.61
C ASN A 134 3.46 -1.65 -12.73
N ARG A 135 2.75 -2.00 -11.65
CA ARG A 135 1.27 -1.95 -11.63
C ARG A 135 0.76 -0.53 -11.70
N VAL A 136 1.36 0.41 -10.98
CA VAL A 136 1.01 1.84 -11.04
C VAL A 136 1.23 2.38 -12.45
N ALA A 137 2.38 2.09 -13.07
CA ALA A 137 2.70 2.51 -14.43
C ALA A 137 1.68 1.97 -15.47
N ARG A 138 1.27 0.72 -15.34
CA ARG A 138 0.22 0.14 -16.21
C ARG A 138 -1.13 0.84 -16.05
N LEU A 139 -1.51 1.25 -14.84
CA LEU A 139 -2.73 2.02 -14.61
C LEU A 139 -2.65 3.41 -15.25
N GLU A 140 -1.47 4.05 -15.22
CA GLU A 140 -1.21 5.31 -15.91
C GLU A 140 -1.36 5.17 -17.43
N GLU A 141 -0.70 4.19 -18.05
CA GLU A 141 -0.77 3.95 -19.51
C GLU A 141 -2.20 3.64 -20.01
N ASN A 142 -3.01 2.99 -19.18
CA ASN A 142 -4.38 2.62 -19.50
C ASN A 142 -5.43 3.66 -19.09
N MET A 143 -5.01 4.85 -18.66
CA MET A 143 -5.92 5.95 -18.36
C MET A 143 -6.84 6.26 -19.54
N GLY A 144 -8.13 6.10 -19.33
CA GLY A 144 -9.14 6.37 -20.35
C GLY A 144 -9.65 5.17 -21.13
N LYS A 145 -9.00 4.00 -21.04
CA LYS A 145 -9.47 2.75 -21.64
C LYS A 145 -10.23 1.88 -20.61
N GLU A 146 -9.88 1.97 -19.34
CA GLU A 146 -10.48 1.17 -18.28
C GLU A 146 -11.83 1.71 -17.78
N ARG A 147 -12.66 0.80 -17.28
CA ARG A 147 -13.89 1.19 -16.58
C ARG A 147 -13.53 1.85 -15.25
N ASN A 148 -14.12 2.99 -14.94
CA ASN A 148 -13.85 3.78 -13.74
C ASN A 148 -13.79 2.97 -12.43
N GLY A 149 -14.60 1.92 -12.31
CA GLY A 149 -14.63 1.06 -11.13
C GLY A 149 -13.40 0.17 -10.95
N GLN A 150 -12.74 -0.26 -12.03
CA GLN A 150 -11.56 -1.11 -11.97
C GLN A 150 -10.34 -0.32 -11.50
N PHE A 151 -10.07 0.83 -12.11
CA PHE A 151 -8.99 1.72 -11.72
C PHE A 151 -8.99 2.04 -10.21
N ASN A 152 -10.16 2.42 -9.67
CA ASN A 152 -10.27 2.74 -8.25
C ASN A 152 -10.00 1.52 -7.35
N ARG A 153 -10.46 0.32 -7.71
CA ARG A 153 -10.17 -0.90 -6.93
C ARG A 153 -8.69 -1.21 -6.89
N ASP A 154 -8.01 -1.12 -8.04
CA ASP A 154 -6.59 -1.40 -8.14
C ASP A 154 -5.75 -0.39 -7.36
N MET A 155 -6.09 0.90 -7.44
CA MET A 155 -5.43 1.95 -6.65
C MET A 155 -5.63 1.78 -5.15
N ILE A 156 -6.82 1.36 -4.70
CA ILE A 156 -7.07 1.04 -3.28
C ILE A 156 -6.23 -0.15 -2.84
N SER A 157 -6.14 -1.20 -3.66
CA SER A 157 -5.31 -2.38 -3.37
C SER A 157 -3.83 -2.01 -3.23
N ILE A 158 -3.28 -1.24 -4.19
CA ILE A 158 -1.90 -0.74 -4.16
C ILE A 158 -1.66 0.08 -2.90
N ARG A 159 -2.52 1.03 -2.59
CA ARG A 159 -2.40 1.88 -1.40
C ARG A 159 -2.38 1.07 -0.10
N LYS A 160 -3.25 0.08 0.03
CA LYS A 160 -3.28 -0.80 1.20
C LYS A 160 -1.97 -1.58 1.34
N ARG A 161 -1.46 -2.13 0.23
CA ARG A 161 -0.20 -2.87 0.23
C ARG A 161 0.98 -1.99 0.65
N LEU A 162 1.10 -0.78 0.08
CA LEU A 162 2.14 0.17 0.43
C LEU A 162 2.08 0.59 1.91
N LEU A 163 0.87 0.73 2.49
CA LEU A 163 0.73 1.03 3.91
C LEU A 163 1.26 -0.08 4.81
N VAL A 164 0.98 -1.34 4.47
CA VAL A 164 1.49 -2.51 5.20
C VAL A 164 3.02 -2.57 5.14
N LEU A 165 3.59 -2.39 3.95
CA LEU A 165 5.05 -2.38 3.75
C LEU A 165 5.73 -1.22 4.50
N GLN A 166 5.12 -0.03 4.47
CA GLN A 166 5.62 1.13 5.21
C GLN A 166 5.71 0.86 6.72
N ASN A 167 4.65 0.28 7.29
CA ASN A 167 4.62 -0.07 8.71
C ASN A 167 5.65 -1.17 9.04
N PHE A 168 5.79 -2.15 8.17
CA PHE A 168 6.77 -3.23 8.33
C PHE A 168 8.20 -2.69 8.34
N TYR A 169 8.59 -1.86 7.37
CA TYR A 169 9.96 -1.29 7.37
C TYR A 169 10.19 -0.32 8.53
N SER A 170 9.17 0.42 8.95
CA SER A 170 9.30 1.26 10.14
C SER A 170 9.61 0.44 11.38
N LEU A 171 8.97 -0.70 11.57
CA LEU A 171 9.30 -1.64 12.64
C LEU A 171 10.71 -2.23 12.48
N MET A 172 11.12 -2.62 11.26
CA MET A 172 12.46 -3.17 11.03
C MET A 172 13.55 -2.16 11.42
N ILE A 173 13.33 -0.87 11.15
CA ILE A 173 14.21 0.22 11.56
C ILE A 173 14.23 0.33 13.10
N GLU A 174 13.07 0.34 13.74
CA GLU A 174 12.94 0.41 15.20
C GLU A 174 13.67 -0.75 15.89
N ILE A 175 13.40 -1.99 15.47
CA ILE A 175 14.10 -3.18 15.97
C ILE A 175 15.61 -3.03 15.84
N SER A 176 16.06 -2.56 14.68
CA SER A 176 17.50 -2.43 14.41
C SER A 176 18.17 -1.38 15.27
N HIS A 177 17.49 -0.27 15.54
CA HIS A 177 18.00 0.76 16.45
C HIS A 177 18.08 0.27 17.88
N GLU A 178 17.04 -0.40 18.39
CA GLU A 178 17.05 -1.00 19.74
C GLU A 178 18.18 -2.02 19.90
N LEU A 179 18.41 -2.89 18.90
CA LEU A 179 19.49 -3.85 18.92
C LEU A 179 20.87 -3.18 18.83
N TRP A 180 20.98 -2.05 18.12
CA TRP A 180 22.23 -1.29 18.00
C TRP A 180 22.55 -0.51 19.29
N GLU A 181 21.55 0.04 19.98
CA GLU A 181 21.71 0.72 21.25
C GLU A 181 22.20 -0.24 22.35
N ASN A 182 21.83 -1.51 22.26
CA ASN A 182 22.32 -2.62 23.09
C ASN A 182 22.26 -2.33 24.60
N GLU A 183 21.17 -1.69 25.07
CA GLU A 183 21.01 -1.31 26.47
C GLU A 183 21.16 -2.49 27.44
N ASN A 184 20.73 -3.68 27.00
CA ASN A 184 20.78 -4.94 27.78
C ASN A 184 22.15 -5.63 27.73
N GLN A 185 23.13 -5.05 27.00
CA GLN A 185 24.45 -5.65 26.80
C GLN A 185 24.40 -7.10 26.26
N CYS A 186 23.38 -7.41 25.44
CA CYS A 186 23.19 -8.74 24.86
C CYS A 186 24.22 -9.08 23.78
N PHE A 187 24.83 -8.07 23.16
CA PHE A 187 25.68 -8.18 21.97
C PHE A 187 27.06 -7.58 22.20
N GLN A 188 28.02 -8.02 21.38
CA GLN A 188 29.39 -7.48 21.41
C GLN A 188 29.44 -6.13 20.72
N GLU A 189 30.03 -5.11 21.35
CA GLU A 189 30.10 -3.74 20.85
C GLU A 189 30.72 -3.62 19.46
N ASN A 190 31.75 -4.42 19.17
CA ASN A 190 32.44 -4.42 17.88
C ASN A 190 31.61 -4.94 16.71
N ARG A 191 30.42 -5.52 16.97
CA ARG A 191 29.52 -6.12 15.96
C ARG A 191 28.19 -5.39 15.82
N LEU A 192 27.90 -4.40 16.65
CA LEU A 192 26.67 -3.61 16.62
C LEU A 192 26.46 -2.90 15.28
N TYR A 193 27.54 -2.59 14.56
CA TYR A 193 27.47 -1.96 13.24
C TYR A 193 26.60 -2.75 12.23
N LEU A 194 26.44 -4.08 12.42
CA LEU A 194 25.60 -4.91 11.58
C LEU A 194 24.11 -4.49 11.67
N PHE A 195 23.65 -4.16 12.86
CA PHE A 195 22.28 -3.68 13.05
C PHE A 195 22.07 -2.31 12.43
N LYS A 196 23.06 -1.42 12.54
CA LYS A 196 23.03 -0.14 11.84
C LYS A 196 22.97 -0.30 10.32
N LEU A 197 23.77 -1.23 9.76
CA LEU A 197 23.78 -1.52 8.33
C LEU A 197 22.40 -2.02 7.84
N PHE A 198 21.73 -2.85 8.64
CA PHE A 198 20.38 -3.31 8.32
C PHE A 198 19.36 -2.17 8.44
N ALA A 199 19.45 -1.30 9.47
CA ALA A 199 18.60 -0.12 9.60
C ALA A 199 18.68 0.78 8.36
N GLU A 200 19.88 1.05 7.85
CA GLU A 200 20.09 1.83 6.62
C GLU A 200 19.46 1.15 5.38
N ARG A 201 19.47 -0.18 5.32
CA ARG A 201 18.77 -0.92 4.25
C ARG A 201 17.26 -0.77 4.37
N ALA A 202 16.69 -0.97 5.56
CA ALA A 202 15.27 -0.83 5.82
C ALA A 202 14.78 0.62 5.56
N GLU A 203 15.61 1.63 5.86
CA GLU A 203 15.33 3.03 5.51
C GLU A 203 15.23 3.26 4.00
N ARG A 204 16.12 2.66 3.21
CA ARG A 204 16.04 2.72 1.74
C ARG A 204 14.74 2.10 1.22
N LEU A 205 14.38 0.89 1.70
CA LEU A 205 13.12 0.23 1.31
C LEU A 205 11.89 1.08 1.69
N ARG A 206 11.91 1.70 2.88
CA ARG A 206 10.86 2.65 3.30
C ARG A 206 10.79 3.88 2.38
N GLY A 207 11.94 4.38 1.95
CA GLY A 207 12.05 5.45 0.97
C GLY A 207 11.43 5.08 -0.38
N ASP A 208 11.70 3.86 -0.87
CA ASP A 208 11.11 3.35 -2.11
C ASP A 208 9.58 3.20 -2.01
N VAL A 209 9.07 2.72 -0.87
CA VAL A 209 7.61 2.72 -0.60
C VAL A 209 7.03 4.12 -0.69
N GLN A 210 7.69 5.10 -0.08
CA GLN A 210 7.22 6.49 -0.11
C GLN A 210 7.20 7.04 -1.54
N PHE A 211 8.25 6.78 -2.32
CA PHE A 211 8.31 7.16 -3.73
C PHE A 211 7.14 6.57 -4.54
N ILE A 212 6.88 5.25 -4.41
CA ILE A 212 5.78 4.60 -5.13
C ILE A 212 4.42 5.15 -4.67
N ARG A 213 4.27 5.48 -3.41
CA ARG A 213 3.06 6.08 -2.85
C ARG A 213 2.78 7.47 -3.44
N ASP A 214 3.80 8.30 -3.55
CA ASP A 214 3.69 9.63 -4.14
C ASP A 214 3.40 9.53 -5.63
N TYR A 215 4.06 8.64 -6.36
CA TYR A 215 3.75 8.32 -7.75
C TYR A 215 2.30 7.83 -7.93
N SER A 216 1.81 6.95 -7.06
CA SER A 216 0.42 6.48 -7.11
C SER A 216 -0.60 7.59 -6.87
N ARG A 217 -0.25 8.59 -6.05
CA ARG A 217 -1.08 9.79 -5.84
C ARG A 217 -1.14 10.65 -7.10
N GLU A 218 0.00 10.90 -7.71
CA GLU A 218 0.10 11.68 -8.96
C GLU A 218 -0.72 11.04 -10.09
N VAL A 219 -0.59 9.73 -10.28
CA VAL A 219 -1.39 8.96 -11.26
C VAL A 219 -2.89 9.09 -10.98
N ARG A 220 -3.31 9.05 -9.73
CA ARG A 220 -4.70 9.25 -9.33
C ARG A 220 -5.20 10.67 -9.65
N GLU A 221 -4.40 11.68 -9.39
CA GLU A 221 -4.73 13.08 -9.69
C GLU A 221 -4.87 13.31 -11.19
N MET A 222 -3.96 12.74 -12.00
CA MET A 222 -4.05 12.76 -13.47
C MET A 222 -5.33 12.05 -13.96
N TYR A 223 -5.70 10.92 -13.36
CA TYR A 223 -6.93 10.22 -13.69
C TYR A 223 -8.17 11.08 -13.40
N GLN A 224 -8.23 11.75 -12.24
CA GLN A 224 -9.32 12.67 -11.91
C GLN A 224 -9.39 13.82 -12.89
N SER A 225 -8.27 14.45 -13.23
CA SER A 225 -8.20 15.52 -14.24
C SER A 225 -8.73 15.05 -15.61
N THR A 226 -8.41 13.81 -16.00
CA THR A 226 -8.91 13.22 -17.26
C THR A 226 -10.44 13.04 -17.23
N LEU A 227 -11.00 12.64 -16.09
CA LEU A 227 -12.46 12.52 -15.92
C LEU A 227 -13.12 13.90 -15.96
N ASP A 228 -12.54 14.90 -15.31
CA ASP A 228 -13.05 16.28 -15.30
C ASP A 228 -13.06 16.88 -16.70
N LEU A 229 -12.00 16.65 -17.50
CA LEU A 229 -11.95 17.06 -18.90
C LEU A 229 -13.03 16.38 -19.74
N LYS A 230 -13.27 15.08 -19.56
CA LYS A 230 -14.36 14.36 -20.24
C LYS A 230 -15.74 14.92 -19.85
N GLN A 231 -15.96 15.15 -18.55
CA GLN A 231 -17.21 15.73 -18.06
C GLN A 231 -17.43 17.14 -18.61
N ASN A 232 -16.39 17.97 -18.58
CA ASN A 232 -16.47 19.33 -19.13
C ASN A 232 -16.81 19.32 -20.63
N ASN A 233 -16.21 18.40 -21.39
CA ASN A 233 -16.53 18.24 -22.81
C ASN A 233 -17.99 17.85 -23.06
N ILE A 234 -18.53 16.91 -22.25
CA ILE A 234 -19.95 16.52 -22.32
C ILE A 234 -20.86 17.71 -22.00
N ILE A 235 -20.54 18.48 -20.95
CA ILE A 235 -21.30 19.68 -20.57
C ILE A 235 -21.25 20.72 -21.70
N THR A 236 -20.08 20.92 -22.31
CA THR A 236 -19.92 21.84 -23.45
C THR A 236 -20.81 21.44 -24.61
N VAL A 237 -20.78 20.16 -25.02
CA VAL A 237 -21.65 19.64 -26.10
C VAL A 237 -23.13 19.85 -25.77
N LEU A 238 -23.55 19.52 -24.53
CA LEU A 238 -24.93 19.70 -24.10
C LEU A 238 -25.35 21.18 -24.13
N THR A 239 -24.45 22.07 -23.66
CA THR A 239 -24.67 23.52 -23.67
C THR A 239 -24.83 24.05 -25.09
N VAL A 240 -23.99 23.59 -26.04
CA VAL A 240 -24.08 23.97 -27.46
C VAL A 240 -25.41 23.52 -28.05
N VAL A 241 -25.77 22.25 -27.85
CA VAL A 241 -27.03 21.72 -28.36
C VAL A 241 -28.23 22.51 -27.81
N THR A 242 -28.26 22.74 -26.49
CA THR A 242 -29.33 23.52 -25.86
C THR A 242 -29.38 24.93 -26.39
N ALA A 243 -28.24 25.62 -26.49
CA ALA A 243 -28.17 26.98 -26.95
C ALA A 243 -28.60 27.15 -28.44
N VAL A 244 -28.32 26.17 -29.27
CA VAL A 244 -28.73 26.19 -30.71
C VAL A 244 -30.23 25.93 -30.85
N PHE A 245 -30.80 25.03 -30.06
CA PHE A 245 -32.22 24.67 -30.19
C PHE A 245 -33.17 25.56 -29.38
N THR A 246 -32.73 26.26 -28.36
CA THR A 246 -33.58 27.11 -27.52
C THR A 246 -34.26 28.26 -28.33
N PRO A 247 -33.56 29.07 -29.17
CA PRO A 247 -34.22 30.12 -29.94
C PRO A 247 -35.32 29.62 -30.91
N PRO A 248 -35.07 28.57 -31.72
CA PRO A 248 -36.15 28.00 -32.58
C PRO A 248 -37.33 27.49 -31.77
N ILE A 249 -37.11 26.81 -30.66
CA ILE A 249 -38.18 26.30 -29.80
C ILE A 249 -39.02 27.43 -29.21
N LEU A 250 -38.36 28.54 -28.77
CA LEU A 250 -39.07 29.70 -28.26
C LEU A 250 -39.92 30.36 -29.34
N ILE A 251 -39.39 30.51 -30.54
CA ILE A 251 -40.13 31.11 -31.69
C ILE A 251 -41.30 30.18 -32.08
N ALA A 252 -41.04 28.86 -32.22
CA ALA A 252 -42.11 27.90 -32.54
C ALA A 252 -43.19 27.84 -31.47
N GLY A 253 -42.80 27.90 -30.16
CA GLY A 253 -43.75 27.97 -29.06
C GLY A 253 -44.61 29.24 -29.06
N TRP A 254 -44.00 30.40 -29.39
CA TRP A 254 -44.70 31.68 -29.48
C TRP A 254 -45.75 31.66 -30.61
N TYR A 255 -45.39 31.22 -31.80
CA TYR A 255 -46.29 31.10 -32.95
C TYR A 255 -47.21 29.93 -32.90
N GLY A 256 -46.98 28.98 -31.96
CA GLY A 256 -47.90 27.85 -31.66
C GLY A 256 -49.04 28.22 -30.73
N MET A 257 -49.09 29.45 -30.22
CA MET A 257 -50.18 29.90 -29.31
C MET A 257 -51.48 30.20 -30.11
N ASN A 258 -52.62 29.82 -29.51
CA ASN A 258 -53.94 29.97 -30.14
C ASN A 258 -54.53 31.40 -29.92
N PHE A 259 -53.76 32.42 -30.21
CA PHE A 259 -54.31 33.77 -30.22
C PHE A 259 -55.01 34.11 -31.53
N THR A 260 -56.18 34.73 -31.47
CA THR A 260 -56.99 35.06 -32.65
C THR A 260 -56.49 36.30 -33.41
N SER A 261 -55.59 37.11 -32.83
CA SER A 261 -55.08 38.37 -33.39
C SER A 261 -53.55 38.31 -33.59
N MET A 262 -53.12 37.38 -34.43
CA MET A 262 -51.71 37.32 -34.89
C MET A 262 -51.59 37.66 -36.40
N PRO A 263 -51.20 38.88 -36.79
CA PRO A 263 -51.20 39.30 -38.19
C PRO A 263 -50.27 38.46 -39.05
N GLU A 264 -49.17 37.94 -38.48
CA GLU A 264 -48.18 37.12 -39.18
C GLU A 264 -48.71 35.75 -39.63
N ILE A 265 -49.72 35.18 -38.92
CA ILE A 265 -50.33 33.90 -39.27
C ILE A 265 -51.26 34.02 -40.47
N THR A 266 -51.88 35.15 -40.66
CA THR A 266 -52.78 35.42 -41.78
C THR A 266 -52.04 35.87 -43.03
N TRP A 267 -50.74 36.16 -42.94
CA TRP A 267 -49.91 36.64 -44.04
C TRP A 267 -49.43 35.44 -44.90
N LYS A 268 -49.57 35.55 -46.21
CA LYS A 268 -49.25 34.50 -47.20
C LYS A 268 -47.78 34.00 -47.10
N PHE A 269 -46.84 34.84 -46.65
CA PHE A 269 -45.43 34.52 -46.48
C PHE A 269 -45.03 34.37 -45.02
N GLY A 270 -45.97 34.40 -44.06
CA GLY A 270 -45.69 34.35 -42.62
C GLY A 270 -44.86 33.12 -42.18
N TYR A 271 -45.19 31.94 -42.72
CA TYR A 271 -44.44 30.71 -42.42
C TYR A 271 -42.97 30.79 -42.83
N VAL A 272 -42.69 31.31 -44.08
CA VAL A 272 -41.30 31.50 -44.57
C VAL A 272 -40.55 32.54 -43.76
N TYR A 273 -41.24 33.60 -43.33
CA TYR A 273 -40.67 34.64 -42.46
C TYR A 273 -40.25 34.05 -41.12
N VAL A 274 -41.07 33.26 -40.44
CA VAL A 274 -40.76 32.64 -39.14
C VAL A 274 -39.56 31.67 -39.25
N ILE A 275 -39.45 30.90 -40.35
CA ILE A 275 -38.29 30.05 -40.60
C ILE A 275 -37.02 30.86 -40.73
N ILE A 276 -37.01 31.94 -41.57
CA ILE A 276 -35.85 32.80 -41.76
C ILE A 276 -35.48 33.48 -40.45
N LEU A 277 -36.47 33.99 -39.70
CA LEU A 277 -36.23 34.61 -38.38
C LEU A 277 -35.59 33.61 -37.42
N SER A 278 -36.06 32.38 -37.37
CA SER A 278 -35.49 31.33 -36.50
C SER A 278 -34.02 31.03 -36.87
N ILE A 279 -33.71 30.92 -38.17
CA ILE A 279 -32.34 30.71 -38.64
C ILE A 279 -31.44 31.87 -38.30
N VAL A 280 -31.87 33.10 -38.51
CA VAL A 280 -31.08 34.31 -38.25
C VAL A 280 -30.79 34.44 -36.73
N VAL A 281 -31.82 34.29 -35.89
CA VAL A 281 -31.66 34.39 -34.44
C VAL A 281 -30.74 33.28 -33.92
N THR A 282 -30.90 32.05 -34.39
CA THR A 282 -30.01 30.92 -34.03
C THR A 282 -28.57 31.20 -34.44
N TYR A 283 -28.36 31.68 -35.64
CA TYR A 283 -27.02 32.04 -36.15
C TYR A 283 -26.37 33.15 -35.32
N LEU A 284 -27.11 34.21 -34.98
CA LEU A 284 -26.61 35.29 -34.14
C LEU A 284 -26.25 34.78 -32.73
N PHE A 285 -27.07 33.90 -32.17
CA PHE A 285 -26.83 33.33 -30.89
C PHE A 285 -25.58 32.42 -30.89
N TYR A 286 -25.45 31.56 -31.90
CA TYR A 286 -24.27 30.73 -32.13
C TYR A 286 -22.99 31.59 -32.28
N ARG A 287 -23.05 32.65 -33.08
CA ARG A 287 -21.93 33.57 -33.28
C ARG A 287 -21.51 34.26 -31.98
N GLU A 288 -22.45 34.66 -31.13
CA GLU A 288 -22.15 35.27 -29.84
C GLU A 288 -21.51 34.31 -28.85
N LEU A 289 -21.98 33.03 -28.79
CA LEU A 289 -21.38 31.96 -27.98
C LEU A 289 -19.95 31.69 -28.41
N LYS A 290 -19.70 31.62 -29.73
CA LYS A 290 -18.33 31.43 -30.25
C LYS A 290 -17.43 32.60 -29.92
N ARG A 291 -17.95 33.85 -29.99
CA ARG A 291 -17.18 35.06 -29.64
C ARG A 291 -16.77 35.10 -28.16
N ARG A 292 -17.56 34.52 -27.27
CA ARG A 292 -17.29 34.49 -25.85
C ARG A 292 -16.45 33.28 -25.40
N ASN A 293 -15.88 32.50 -26.30
CA ASN A 293 -15.10 31.30 -26.06
C ASN A 293 -15.86 30.24 -25.22
N PHE A 294 -17.19 30.17 -25.34
CA PHE A 294 -17.97 29.07 -24.79
C PHE A 294 -17.97 27.81 -25.67
N LEU A 295 -17.40 27.94 -26.89
CA LEU A 295 -17.32 26.89 -27.89
C LEU A 295 -15.88 26.70 -28.34
#